data_90c9f801f638aa0a884779e8d5d79f6f
#
_entry.id   90c9f801f638aa0a884779e8d5d79f6f
#
_cell.length_a   1.000
_cell.length_b   1.000
_cell.length_c   1.000
_cell.angle_alpha   90.00
_cell.angle_beta   90.00
_cell.angle_gamma   90.00
#
_symmetry.space_group_name_H-M   'P 1'
#
loop_
_entity.id
_entity.type
_entity.pdbx_description
1 polymer ?
#
loop_
_entity_poly.entity_id
_entity_poly.type
_entity_poly.pdbx_seq_one_letter_code
_entity_poly.pdbx_strand_id
1 'polypeptide(L)'
;MKAPLELDGLSGYFGGQRVLGPLSLSVAPGDKIALVGKSGAGKSTLIRLIHDRVGDEAALVPQELGLVNALPVFHNVFMARLEQHNALYNLATLIRPFKADREAVTAILGELDMSDKLWSPAARLSGGQRQRAAIGRALYRNADMLLADEPVSALDGPLAHK
;
A
#
# COMPACT_ATOMS: atom_id res chain seq x y z
N MET A 1 -18.98 15.05 -1.63
CA MET A 1 -18.05 14.60 -2.70
C MET A 1 -16.71 15.26 -2.40
N LYS A 2 -15.61 14.47 -2.32
CA LYS A 2 -14.26 15.04 -2.20
C LYS A 2 -13.89 15.78 -3.47
N ALA A 3 -13.09 16.84 -3.35
CA ALA A 3 -12.54 17.55 -4.50
C ALA A 3 -11.53 16.66 -5.25
N PRO A 4 -11.34 16.83 -6.55
CA PRO A 4 -10.27 16.17 -7.27
C PRO A 4 -8.90 16.60 -6.71
N LEU A 5 -7.95 15.66 -6.71
CA LEU A 5 -6.57 15.97 -6.38
C LEU A 5 -5.92 16.65 -7.60
N GLU A 6 -5.49 17.89 -7.40
CA GLU A 6 -4.77 18.65 -8.42
C GLU A 6 -3.27 18.65 -8.09
N LEU A 7 -2.47 18.09 -8.97
CA LEU A 7 -1.02 18.09 -8.91
C LEU A 7 -0.49 18.96 -10.04
N ASP A 8 0.08 20.09 -9.74
CA ASP A 8 0.62 21.01 -10.74
C ASP A 8 2.12 21.18 -10.63
N GLY A 9 2.82 21.16 -11.77
CA GLY A 9 4.26 21.37 -11.88
C GLY A 9 5.11 20.32 -11.16
N LEU A 10 4.59 19.10 -10.91
CA LEU A 10 5.30 18.03 -10.22
C LEU A 10 6.59 17.68 -10.95
N SER A 11 7.73 17.82 -10.28
CA SER A 11 9.05 17.56 -10.82
C SER A 11 9.91 16.76 -9.87
N GLY A 12 10.62 15.78 -10.37
CA GLY A 12 11.54 14.94 -9.61
C GLY A 12 12.99 15.24 -9.97
N TYR A 13 13.85 15.29 -8.94
CA TYR A 13 15.27 15.54 -9.08
C TYR A 13 16.07 14.40 -8.47
N PHE A 14 17.18 14.05 -9.10
CA PHE A 14 18.15 13.09 -8.59
C PHE A 14 19.57 13.64 -8.85
N GLY A 15 20.38 13.75 -7.79
CA GLY A 15 21.73 14.32 -7.90
C GLY A 15 21.77 15.76 -8.47
N GLY A 16 20.71 16.56 -8.25
CA GLY A 16 20.59 17.91 -8.78
C GLY A 16 20.08 17.98 -10.23
N GLN A 17 19.91 16.85 -10.92
CA GLN A 17 19.36 16.81 -12.26
C GLN A 17 17.87 16.46 -12.22
N ARG A 18 17.07 17.15 -13.06
CA ARG A 18 15.66 16.84 -13.20
C ARG A 18 15.49 15.53 -13.97
N VAL A 19 14.91 14.53 -13.34
CA VAL A 19 14.66 13.19 -13.91
C VAL A 19 13.20 12.99 -14.30
N LEU A 20 12.28 13.86 -13.82
CA LEU A 20 10.85 13.79 -14.10
C LEU A 20 10.24 15.19 -14.11
N GLY A 21 9.26 15.40 -14.97
CA GLY A 21 8.41 16.60 -15.02
C GLY A 21 9.00 17.79 -15.79
N PRO A 22 8.37 18.99 -15.66
CA PRO A 22 7.15 19.23 -14.90
C PRO A 22 5.95 18.45 -15.44
N LEU A 23 5.13 17.91 -14.55
CA LEU A 23 3.92 17.16 -14.87
C LEU A 23 2.75 17.75 -14.08
N SER A 24 1.63 17.96 -14.76
CA SER A 24 0.36 18.30 -14.10
C SER A 24 -0.62 17.15 -14.28
N LEU A 25 -1.32 16.77 -13.21
CA LEU A 25 -2.24 15.65 -13.16
C LEU A 25 -3.43 16.02 -12.27
N SER A 26 -4.64 15.79 -12.78
CA SER A 26 -5.88 15.87 -12.00
C SER A 26 -6.44 14.46 -11.82
N VAL A 27 -6.78 14.11 -10.59
CA VAL A 27 -7.31 12.78 -10.23
C VAL A 27 -8.64 12.97 -9.51
N ALA A 28 -9.73 12.58 -10.15
CA ALA A 28 -11.05 12.61 -9.53
C ALA A 28 -11.27 11.42 -8.58
N PRO A 29 -12.13 11.57 -7.56
CA PRO A 29 -12.53 10.45 -6.72
C PRO A 29 -13.12 9.31 -7.54
N GLY A 30 -12.56 8.09 -7.37
CA GLY A 30 -12.96 6.89 -8.10
C GLY A 30 -12.18 6.64 -9.38
N ASP A 31 -11.31 7.54 -9.81
CA ASP A 31 -10.44 7.29 -10.95
C ASP A 31 -9.48 6.12 -10.71
N LYS A 32 -9.25 5.35 -11.77
CA LYS A 32 -8.25 4.28 -11.81
C LYS A 32 -7.23 4.62 -12.88
N ILE A 33 -6.02 4.99 -12.47
CA ILE A 33 -4.96 5.46 -13.37
C ILE A 33 -3.85 4.42 -13.42
N ALA A 34 -3.49 3.97 -14.63
CA ALA A 34 -2.35 3.09 -14.85
C ALA A 34 -1.18 3.88 -15.45
N LEU A 35 -0.01 3.76 -14.81
CA LEU A 35 1.24 4.31 -15.32
C LEU A 35 1.93 3.29 -16.21
N VAL A 36 1.99 3.54 -17.50
CA VAL A 36 2.60 2.65 -18.48
C VAL A 36 3.89 3.26 -19.00
N GLY A 37 4.95 2.47 -19.12
CA GLY A 37 6.23 2.91 -19.65
C GLY A 37 7.34 1.90 -19.42
N LYS A 38 8.46 2.05 -20.14
CA LYS A 38 9.64 1.19 -20.01
C LYS A 38 10.20 1.22 -18.58
N SER A 39 10.99 0.18 -18.20
CA SER A 39 11.78 0.23 -16.96
C SER A 39 12.69 1.47 -16.98
N GLY A 40 12.84 2.13 -15.85
CA GLY A 40 13.61 3.39 -15.75
C GLY A 40 12.91 4.66 -16.26
N ALA A 41 11.66 4.58 -16.74
CA ALA A 41 10.91 5.75 -17.22
C ALA A 41 10.44 6.72 -16.11
N GLY A 42 10.78 6.46 -14.84
CA GLY A 42 10.44 7.33 -13.72
C GLY A 42 9.08 7.04 -13.06
N LYS A 43 8.43 5.89 -13.34
CA LYS A 43 7.12 5.52 -12.75
C LYS A 43 7.17 5.49 -11.22
N SER A 44 8.13 4.78 -10.65
CA SER A 44 8.30 4.70 -9.19
C SER A 44 8.66 6.06 -8.57
N THR A 45 9.42 6.89 -9.30
CA THR A 45 9.72 8.26 -8.88
C THR A 45 8.45 9.10 -8.83
N LEU A 46 7.59 9.00 -9.85
CA LEU A 46 6.32 9.71 -9.88
C LEU A 46 5.40 9.28 -8.73
N ILE A 47 5.26 7.97 -8.49
CA ILE A 47 4.46 7.43 -7.39
C ILE A 47 4.95 7.98 -6.04
N ARG A 48 6.25 7.98 -5.80
CA ARG A 48 6.84 8.54 -4.57
C ARG A 48 6.59 10.04 -4.44
N LEU A 49 6.76 10.81 -5.50
CA LEU A 49 6.51 12.25 -5.49
C LEU A 49 5.03 12.57 -5.19
N ILE A 50 4.11 11.77 -5.74
CA ILE A 50 2.68 11.91 -5.43
C ILE A 50 2.46 11.59 -3.95
N HIS A 51 3.00 10.47 -3.46
CA HIS A 51 2.88 10.06 -2.06
C HIS A 51 3.43 11.13 -1.10
N ASP A 52 4.62 11.68 -1.39
CA ASP A 52 5.24 12.73 -0.57
C ASP A 52 4.41 14.02 -0.56
N ARG A 53 3.71 14.30 -1.65
CA ARG A 53 2.85 15.49 -1.79
C ARG A 53 1.51 15.34 -1.07
N VAL A 54 0.92 14.13 -1.11
CA VAL A 54 -0.40 13.83 -0.57
C VAL A 54 -0.32 13.38 0.90
N GLY A 55 0.81 12.80 1.30
CA GLY A 55 1.05 12.37 2.68
C GLY A 55 0.08 11.28 3.14
N ASP A 56 -0.54 11.50 4.29
CA ASP A 56 -1.40 10.51 4.96
C ASP A 56 -2.71 10.20 4.23
N GLU A 57 -3.10 11.02 3.26
CA GLU A 57 -4.28 10.77 2.42
C GLU A 57 -4.04 9.64 1.41
N ALA A 58 -2.80 9.18 1.24
CA ALA A 58 -2.45 8.08 0.36
C ALA A 58 -1.89 6.87 1.12
N ALA A 59 -2.34 5.67 0.73
CA ALA A 59 -1.70 4.42 1.09
C ALA A 59 -0.78 3.97 -0.05
N LEU A 60 0.44 3.55 0.29
CA LEU A 60 1.44 3.12 -0.69
C LEU A 60 1.69 1.61 -0.59
N VAL A 61 1.62 0.91 -1.71
CA VAL A 61 2.18 -0.43 -1.90
C VAL A 61 3.50 -0.27 -2.68
N PRO A 62 4.64 -0.27 -2.00
CA PRO A 62 5.94 -0.12 -2.66
C PRO A 62 6.35 -1.41 -3.38
N GLN A 63 7.23 -1.32 -4.36
CA GLN A 63 7.82 -2.46 -5.05
C GLN A 63 8.52 -3.42 -4.08
N GLU A 64 9.31 -2.89 -3.14
CA GLU A 64 9.78 -3.64 -1.98
C GLU A 64 8.70 -3.62 -0.90
N LEU A 65 7.93 -4.68 -0.79
CA LEU A 65 6.69 -4.76 0.00
C LEU A 65 6.80 -4.33 1.46
N GLY A 66 8.03 -4.25 2.02
CA GLY A 66 8.30 -3.77 3.37
C GLY A 66 7.59 -4.58 4.47
N LEU A 67 7.39 -5.89 4.26
CA LEU A 67 6.82 -6.77 5.26
C LEU A 67 7.91 -7.22 6.25
N VAL A 68 7.57 -7.21 7.53
CA VAL A 68 8.42 -7.77 8.58
C VAL A 68 8.30 -9.28 8.57
N ASN A 69 9.35 -9.95 8.11
CA ASN A 69 9.36 -11.39 7.84
C ASN A 69 9.01 -12.25 9.06
N ALA A 70 9.48 -11.85 10.25
CA ALA A 70 9.26 -12.59 11.50
C ALA A 70 7.83 -12.46 12.05
N LEU A 71 7.09 -11.42 11.64
CA LEU A 71 5.74 -11.16 12.16
C LEU A 71 4.68 -11.87 11.31
N PRO A 72 3.57 -12.32 11.97
CA PRO A 72 2.37 -12.77 11.30
C PRO A 72 1.79 -11.72 10.34
N VAL A 73 1.02 -12.19 9.35
CA VAL A 73 0.31 -11.32 8.39
C VAL A 73 -0.58 -10.30 9.12
N PHE A 74 -1.29 -10.73 10.17
CA PHE A 74 -2.09 -9.83 10.99
C PHE A 74 -1.30 -8.59 11.43
N HIS A 75 -0.14 -8.77 12.03
CA HIS A 75 0.66 -7.64 12.54
C HIS A 75 1.21 -6.78 11.40
N ASN A 76 1.62 -7.41 10.30
CA ASN A 76 2.07 -6.67 9.10
C ASN A 76 0.96 -5.76 8.53
N VAL A 77 -0.29 -6.21 8.55
CA VAL A 77 -1.44 -5.41 8.12
C VAL A 77 -1.79 -4.35 9.17
N PHE A 78 -1.85 -4.73 10.44
CA PHE A 78 -2.17 -3.84 11.55
C PHE A 78 -1.20 -2.64 11.65
N MET A 79 0.07 -2.82 11.29
CA MET A 79 1.07 -1.76 11.29
C MET A 79 0.68 -0.52 10.48
N ALA A 80 -0.25 -0.63 9.52
CA ALA A 80 -0.73 0.51 8.75
C ALA A 80 -1.46 1.59 9.57
N ARG A 81 -1.88 1.27 10.80
CA ARG A 81 -2.60 2.18 11.70
C ARG A 81 -1.92 2.40 13.05
N LEU A 82 -0.63 2.09 13.18
CA LEU A 82 0.07 2.29 14.45
C LEU A 82 0.02 3.74 14.94
N GLU A 83 0.07 4.69 14.05
CA GLU A 83 0.00 6.13 14.37
C GLU A 83 -1.40 6.59 14.82
N GLN A 84 -2.45 5.82 14.53
CA GLN A 84 -3.83 6.10 14.95
C GLN A 84 -4.10 5.66 16.40
N HIS A 85 -3.16 4.93 17.01
CA HIS A 85 -3.28 4.37 18.35
C HIS A 85 -2.12 4.80 19.23
N ASN A 86 -2.36 4.82 20.55
CA ASN A 86 -1.28 5.06 21.51
C ASN A 86 -0.37 3.84 21.69
N ALA A 87 0.82 4.06 22.27
CA ALA A 87 1.84 3.01 22.43
C ALA A 87 1.34 1.82 23.27
N LEU A 88 0.51 2.05 24.30
CA LEU A 88 -0.04 0.98 25.14
C LEU A 88 -0.98 0.08 24.36
N TYR A 89 -1.84 0.67 23.53
CA TYR A 89 -2.74 -0.09 22.66
C TYR A 89 -1.95 -0.94 21.65
N ASN A 90 -0.95 -0.33 21.02
CA ASN A 90 -0.10 -1.01 20.04
C ASN A 90 0.65 -2.19 20.68
N LEU A 91 1.21 -2.00 21.88
CA LEU A 91 1.90 -3.05 22.63
C LEU A 91 0.94 -4.17 23.06
N ALA A 92 -0.26 -3.81 23.53
CA ALA A 92 -1.28 -4.78 23.89
C ALA A 92 -1.71 -5.63 22.68
N THR A 93 -1.91 -4.97 21.51
CA THR A 93 -2.29 -5.64 20.26
C THR A 93 -1.19 -6.59 19.76
N LEU A 94 0.09 -6.26 19.99
CA LEU A 94 1.21 -7.16 19.64
C LEU A 94 1.16 -8.48 20.41
N ILE A 95 0.72 -8.45 21.68
CA ILE A 95 0.63 -9.63 22.56
C ILE A 95 -0.72 -10.33 22.36
N ARG A 96 -1.81 -9.58 22.38
CA ARG A 96 -3.18 -10.07 22.25
C ARG A 96 -4.02 -9.10 21.42
N PRO A 97 -4.17 -9.36 20.12
CA PRO A 97 -4.95 -8.52 19.22
C PRO A 97 -6.38 -8.29 19.70
N PHE A 98 -6.82 -7.04 19.68
CA PHE A 98 -8.20 -6.72 19.99
C PHE A 98 -9.16 -7.29 18.95
N LYS A 99 -10.37 -7.65 19.39
CA LYS A 99 -11.37 -8.33 18.56
C LYS A 99 -11.70 -7.51 17.31
N ALA A 100 -11.89 -6.21 17.46
CA ALA A 100 -12.25 -5.31 16.36
C ALA A 100 -11.17 -5.28 15.26
N ASP A 101 -9.90 -5.13 15.64
CA ASP A 101 -8.79 -5.11 14.67
C ASP A 101 -8.65 -6.46 13.96
N ARG A 102 -8.77 -7.55 14.71
CA ARG A 102 -8.70 -8.89 14.15
C ARG A 102 -9.80 -9.13 13.12
N GLU A 103 -11.04 -8.75 13.43
CA GLU A 103 -12.17 -8.88 12.51
C GLU A 103 -11.98 -8.02 11.25
N ALA A 104 -11.56 -6.77 11.40
CA ALA A 104 -11.30 -5.88 10.28
C ALA A 104 -10.17 -6.40 9.37
N VAL A 105 -9.05 -6.84 9.95
CA VAL A 105 -7.95 -7.44 9.17
C VAL A 105 -8.39 -8.74 8.50
N THR A 106 -9.17 -9.58 9.21
CA THR A 106 -9.68 -10.85 8.63
C THR A 106 -10.60 -10.59 7.45
N ALA A 107 -11.47 -9.58 7.52
CA ALA A 107 -12.36 -9.22 6.42
C ALA A 107 -11.55 -8.82 5.17
N ILE A 108 -10.56 -7.93 5.31
CA ILE A 108 -9.69 -7.52 4.21
C ILE A 108 -8.92 -8.70 3.63
N LEU A 109 -8.37 -9.57 4.47
CA LEU A 109 -7.67 -10.76 4.00
C LEU A 109 -8.61 -11.76 3.33
N GLY A 110 -9.89 -11.78 3.68
CA GLY A 110 -10.92 -12.57 3.02
C GLY A 110 -11.13 -12.14 1.56
N GLU A 111 -11.18 -10.83 1.31
CA GLU A 111 -11.30 -10.28 -0.05
C GLU A 111 -10.06 -10.58 -0.93
N LEU A 112 -8.93 -10.87 -0.28
CA LEU A 112 -7.65 -11.18 -0.94
C LEU A 112 -7.33 -12.70 -0.98
N ASP A 113 -8.27 -13.57 -0.64
CA ASP A 113 -8.07 -15.02 -0.54
C ASP A 113 -6.89 -15.41 0.37
N MET A 114 -6.78 -14.75 1.53
CA MET A 114 -5.68 -14.87 2.49
C MET A 114 -6.12 -15.15 3.93
N SER A 115 -7.40 -15.46 4.17
CA SER A 115 -7.94 -15.64 5.53
C SER A 115 -7.22 -16.72 6.32
N ASP A 116 -6.79 -17.81 5.66
CA ASP A 116 -6.04 -18.93 6.25
C ASP A 116 -4.60 -18.55 6.65
N LYS A 117 -4.10 -17.41 6.20
CA LYS A 117 -2.75 -16.90 6.44
C LYS A 117 -2.65 -15.87 7.56
N LEU A 118 -3.76 -15.51 8.20
CA LEU A 118 -3.81 -14.44 9.22
C LEU A 118 -2.66 -14.53 10.23
N TRP A 119 -2.38 -15.73 10.72
CA TRP A 119 -1.34 -15.97 11.74
C TRP A 119 -0.04 -16.55 11.15
N SER A 120 0.06 -16.69 9.84
CA SER A 120 1.28 -17.17 9.19
C SER A 120 2.36 -16.08 9.22
N PRO A 121 3.60 -16.38 9.61
CA PRO A 121 4.72 -15.44 9.46
C PRO A 121 4.91 -15.05 8.00
N ALA A 122 5.20 -13.77 7.73
CA ALA A 122 5.39 -13.28 6.38
C ALA A 122 6.53 -13.99 5.64
N ALA A 123 7.54 -14.51 6.36
CA ALA A 123 8.60 -15.33 5.79
C ALA A 123 8.13 -16.63 5.12
N ARG A 124 6.96 -17.16 5.51
CA ARG A 124 6.40 -18.41 4.97
C ARG A 124 5.47 -18.21 3.79
N LEU A 125 5.25 -16.97 3.37
CA LEU A 125 4.37 -16.62 2.26
C LEU A 125 5.10 -16.78 0.93
N SER A 126 4.37 -17.22 -0.11
CA SER A 126 4.83 -17.11 -1.50
C SER A 126 4.93 -15.64 -1.93
N GLY A 127 5.57 -15.35 -3.06
CA GLY A 127 5.69 -13.99 -3.61
C GLY A 127 4.32 -13.32 -3.78
N GLY A 128 3.35 -13.99 -4.41
CA GLY A 128 2.00 -13.48 -4.58
C GLY A 128 1.24 -13.30 -3.26
N GLN A 129 1.45 -14.20 -2.28
CA GLN A 129 0.86 -14.03 -0.94
C GLN A 129 1.46 -12.83 -0.20
N ARG A 130 2.77 -12.62 -0.31
CA ARG A 130 3.42 -11.43 0.25
C ARG A 130 2.86 -10.14 -0.34
N GLN A 131 2.65 -10.13 -1.65
CA GLN A 131 2.06 -8.99 -2.34
C GLN A 131 0.63 -8.73 -1.88
N ARG A 132 -0.22 -9.76 -1.80
CA ARG A 132 -1.56 -9.64 -1.25
C ARG A 132 -1.57 -9.14 0.19
N ALA A 133 -0.65 -9.59 1.04
CA ALA A 133 -0.51 -9.07 2.40
C ALA A 133 -0.13 -7.57 2.42
N ALA A 134 0.75 -7.12 1.51
CA ALA A 134 1.10 -5.70 1.39
C ALA A 134 -0.08 -4.85 0.87
N ILE A 135 -0.87 -5.39 -0.07
CA ILE A 135 -2.13 -4.76 -0.50
C ILE A 135 -3.11 -4.68 0.68
N GLY A 136 -3.28 -5.77 1.45
CA GLY A 136 -4.12 -5.78 2.64
C GLY A 136 -3.71 -4.73 3.66
N ARG A 137 -2.40 -4.53 3.86
CA ARG A 137 -1.88 -3.44 4.70
C ARG A 137 -2.29 -2.07 4.18
N ALA A 138 -2.18 -1.83 2.89
CA ALA A 138 -2.57 -0.56 2.29
C ALA A 138 -4.09 -0.32 2.38
N LEU A 139 -4.91 -1.34 2.16
CA LEU A 139 -6.36 -1.27 2.34
C LEU A 139 -6.75 -1.01 3.80
N TYR A 140 -6.06 -1.65 4.77
CA TYR A 140 -6.33 -1.46 6.19
C TYR A 140 -6.03 -0.02 6.64
N ARG A 141 -5.08 0.68 6.01
CA ARG A 141 -4.84 2.12 6.25
C ARG A 141 -6.10 2.95 6.02
N ASN A 142 -6.96 2.53 5.09
CA ASN A 142 -8.20 3.21 4.73
C ASN A 142 -7.97 4.66 4.29
N ALA A 143 -6.94 4.89 3.51
CA ALA A 143 -6.62 6.17 2.91
C ALA A 143 -7.53 6.44 1.68
N ASP A 144 -7.64 7.71 1.31
CA ASP A 144 -8.49 8.15 0.19
C ASP A 144 -7.95 7.75 -1.17
N MET A 145 -6.63 7.58 -1.25
CA MET A 145 -5.89 7.19 -2.46
C MET A 145 -5.05 5.94 -2.20
N LEU A 146 -5.03 5.04 -3.17
CA LEU A 146 -4.11 3.91 -3.19
C LEU A 146 -3.09 4.10 -4.30
N LEU A 147 -1.83 4.16 -3.93
CA LEU A 147 -0.69 4.18 -4.85
C LEU A 147 -0.02 2.82 -4.83
N ALA A 148 0.27 2.26 -6.01
CA ALA A 148 0.91 0.95 -6.10
C ALA A 148 2.01 0.95 -7.16
N ASP A 149 3.21 0.50 -6.77
CA ASP A 149 4.36 0.38 -7.66
C ASP A 149 4.55 -1.11 -8.02
N GLU A 150 4.24 -1.45 -9.28
CA GLU A 150 4.26 -2.82 -9.82
C GLU A 150 3.43 -3.85 -9.01
N PRO A 151 2.15 -3.56 -8.69
CA PRO A 151 1.36 -4.40 -7.78
C PRO A 151 1.01 -5.78 -8.35
N VAL A 152 1.17 -6.00 -9.65
CA VAL A 152 0.74 -7.22 -10.35
C VAL A 152 1.90 -8.11 -10.81
N SER A 153 3.14 -7.74 -10.55
CA SER A 153 4.32 -8.53 -11.00
C SER A 153 4.40 -9.95 -10.42
N ALA A 154 3.65 -10.22 -9.35
CA ALA A 154 3.59 -11.54 -8.69
C ALA A 154 2.15 -12.07 -8.48
N LEU A 155 1.15 -11.45 -9.10
CA LEU A 155 -0.24 -11.95 -9.08
C LEU A 155 -0.45 -12.86 -10.30
N ASP A 156 -0.18 -14.16 -10.11
CA ASP A 156 -0.56 -15.18 -11.09
C ASP A 156 -2.05 -15.50 -10.93
N GLY A 157 -2.85 -15.25 -11.98
CA GLY A 157 -4.21 -15.74 -12.06
C GLY A 157 -5.35 -14.68 -11.94
N PRO A 158 -6.57 -15.11 -11.59
CA PRO A 158 -7.80 -14.32 -11.77
C PRO A 158 -7.89 -13.01 -10.97
N LEU A 159 -7.02 -12.76 -10.01
CA LEU A 159 -6.98 -11.51 -9.23
C LEU A 159 -6.37 -10.32 -10.00
N ALA A 160 -5.64 -10.56 -11.09
CA ALA A 160 -5.07 -9.49 -11.92
C ALA A 160 -6.15 -8.70 -12.70
N HIS A 161 -7.39 -9.20 -12.73
CA HIS A 161 -8.51 -8.64 -13.49
C HIS A 161 -9.67 -8.11 -12.63
N LYS A 162 -9.54 -8.10 -11.29
CA LYS A 162 -10.48 -7.45 -10.38
C LYS A 162 -9.97 -6.07 -9.97
#